data_a1d500398ddfbebd2241e144be3a077a
#
_entry.id   a1d500398ddfbebd2241e144be3a077a
#
_cell.length_a   1.000
_cell.length_b   1.000
_cell.length_c   1.000
_cell.angle_alpha   90.00
_cell.angle_beta   90.00
_cell.angle_gamma   90.00
#
_symmetry.space_group_name_H-M   'P 1'
#
loop_
_entity.id
_entity.type
_entity.pdbx_description
1 polymer ?
#
loop_
_entity_poly.entity_id
_entity_poly.type
_entity_poly.pdbx_seq_one_letter_code
_entity_poly.pdbx_strand_id
1 'polypeptide(L)'
;FCLRFNDIENVGLTGSHNSGFVMIGQHSFVPPEEWNQGELFMDMHDFIHKGVGVPKKELTIHEDSWAGGGSFGCSLEFFSRGVELFNQVYMLFEQSPEGPKELKLKVLDMGLGQERVAWFSQGTPNIYEATFPYVLSKLREITNIDLDLHLYNRFSRYSAFLNIDEVDDMDSAWQRVGNELMMDPNELRNKILPMTASYSIAEHARSLLFAINDGKLPSNVGGEFSQIK
;
A
#
# COMPACT_ATOMS: atom_id res chain seq x y z
N PHE A 1 9.81 -7.97 -5.88
CA PHE A 1 8.36 -7.92 -6.02
C PHE A 1 7.72 -8.70 -4.87
N CYS A 2 6.76 -8.09 -4.18
CA CYS A 2 6.10 -8.66 -3.03
C CYS A 2 4.63 -8.94 -3.34
N LEU A 3 4.07 -9.98 -2.72
CA LEU A 3 2.65 -10.29 -2.76
C LEU A 3 2.10 -10.24 -1.34
N ARG A 4 0.98 -9.53 -1.15
CA ARG A 4 0.20 -9.48 0.09
C ARG A 4 -1.27 -9.65 -0.27
N PHE A 5 -1.96 -10.53 0.45
CA PHE A 5 -3.37 -10.82 0.22
C PHE A 5 -4.27 -10.33 1.37
N ASN A 6 -3.67 -9.75 2.39
CA ASN A 6 -4.43 -8.94 3.34
C ASN A 6 -5.06 -7.79 2.57
N ASP A 7 -6.26 -7.38 2.93
CA ASP A 7 -6.97 -6.25 2.32
C ASP A 7 -7.24 -6.39 0.81
N ILE A 8 -7.24 -7.63 0.28
CA ILE A 8 -7.42 -7.87 -1.16
C ILE A 8 -8.75 -7.32 -1.68
N GLU A 9 -9.77 -7.32 -0.85
CA GLU A 9 -11.10 -6.81 -1.17
C GLU A 9 -11.14 -5.29 -1.31
N ASN A 10 -10.14 -4.59 -0.77
CA ASN A 10 -9.95 -3.15 -0.89
C ASN A 10 -9.23 -2.74 -2.18
N VAL A 11 -8.62 -3.72 -2.90
CA VAL A 11 -7.92 -3.46 -4.16
C VAL A 11 -8.90 -2.96 -5.22
N GLY A 12 -8.57 -1.86 -5.85
CA GLY A 12 -9.44 -1.15 -6.80
C GLY A 12 -10.43 -0.19 -6.14
N LEU A 13 -10.89 -0.47 -4.93
CA LEU A 13 -11.95 0.30 -4.25
C LEU A 13 -11.40 1.55 -3.56
N THR A 14 -10.45 1.38 -2.66
CA THR A 14 -9.90 2.49 -1.85
C THR A 14 -8.90 3.37 -2.59
N GLY A 15 -8.34 2.87 -3.69
CA GLY A 15 -7.38 3.62 -4.51
C GLY A 15 -5.93 3.54 -4.03
N SER A 16 -5.63 2.81 -2.93
CA SER A 16 -4.31 2.75 -2.29
C SER A 16 -3.78 1.34 -2.02
N HIS A 17 -4.60 0.30 -2.15
CA HIS A 17 -4.24 -1.09 -1.85
C HIS A 17 -3.77 -1.84 -3.10
N ASN A 18 -2.72 -2.63 -2.95
CA ASN A 18 -2.20 -3.53 -3.97
C ASN A 18 -1.98 -4.93 -3.37
N SER A 19 -2.32 -5.97 -4.15
CA SER A 19 -1.93 -7.36 -3.83
C SER A 19 -0.50 -7.67 -4.27
N GLY A 20 0.01 -6.99 -5.29
CA GLY A 20 1.38 -7.12 -5.78
C GLY A 20 2.05 -5.76 -5.97
N PHE A 21 3.24 -5.58 -5.39
CA PHE A 21 3.98 -4.31 -5.43
C PHE A 21 5.49 -4.53 -5.36
N VAL A 22 6.25 -3.51 -5.76
CA VAL A 22 7.70 -3.49 -5.60
C VAL A 22 8.05 -2.86 -4.26
N MET A 23 8.81 -3.59 -3.46
CA MET A 23 9.36 -3.06 -2.22
C MET A 23 10.83 -2.69 -2.44
N ILE A 24 11.15 -1.42 -2.25
CA ILE A 24 12.52 -0.93 -2.17
C ILE A 24 12.95 -1.04 -0.72
N GLY A 25 14.12 -1.60 -0.46
CA GLY A 25 14.64 -1.81 0.88
C GLY A 25 15.95 -1.06 1.15
N GLN A 26 16.11 -0.62 2.38
CA GLN A 26 17.40 -0.27 2.97
C GLN A 26 17.65 -1.23 4.11
N HIS A 27 18.76 -1.97 4.06
CA HIS A 27 19.10 -2.95 5.09
C HIS A 27 20.48 -2.67 5.63
N SER A 28 20.62 -2.73 6.96
CA SER A 28 21.89 -2.62 7.65
C SER A 28 21.98 -3.69 8.72
N PHE A 29 23.13 -4.36 8.79
CA PHE A 29 23.43 -5.44 9.75
C PHE A 29 24.73 -5.09 10.42
N VAL A 30 24.67 -4.55 11.63
CA VAL A 30 25.86 -4.05 12.34
C VAL A 30 25.90 -4.58 13.76
N PRO A 31 27.11 -4.79 14.34
CA PRO A 31 27.24 -5.13 15.74
C PRO A 31 26.73 -3.97 16.63
N PRO A 32 26.33 -4.28 17.88
CA PRO A 32 25.73 -3.28 18.77
C PRO A 32 26.56 -2.00 18.99
N GLU A 33 27.89 -2.14 18.99
CA GLU A 33 28.83 -1.03 19.16
C GLU A 33 28.89 -0.06 17.96
N GLU A 34 28.47 -0.51 16.79
CA GLU A 34 28.40 0.30 15.56
C GLU A 34 27.00 0.81 15.28
N TRP A 35 26.00 0.43 16.10
CA TRP A 35 24.62 0.80 15.88
C TRP A 35 24.38 2.29 16.13
N ASN A 36 23.97 2.99 15.08
CA ASN A 36 23.56 4.39 15.14
C ASN A 36 22.18 4.59 14.52
N GLN A 37 21.13 4.40 15.33
CA GLN A 37 19.74 4.55 14.88
C GLN A 37 19.44 5.94 14.36
N GLY A 38 20.04 6.99 14.97
CA GLY A 38 19.83 8.37 14.55
C GLY A 38 20.37 8.66 13.16
N GLU A 39 21.51 8.09 12.80
CA GLU A 39 22.09 8.20 11.45
C GLU A 39 21.19 7.49 10.43
N LEU A 40 20.81 6.24 10.69
CA LEU A 40 19.91 5.46 9.83
C LEU A 40 18.55 6.16 9.62
N PHE A 41 18.03 6.78 10.67
CA PHE A 41 16.81 7.59 10.56
C PHE A 41 17.04 8.81 9.64
N MET A 42 18.13 9.53 9.84
CA MET A 42 18.43 10.74 9.07
C MET A 42 18.68 10.45 7.60
N ASP A 43 19.25 9.31 7.24
CA ASP A 43 19.44 8.90 5.86
C ASP A 43 18.10 8.84 5.10
N MET A 44 17.10 8.20 5.69
CA MET A 44 15.79 8.10 5.06
C MET A 44 14.99 9.40 5.13
N HIS A 45 15.10 10.14 6.25
CA HIS A 45 14.50 11.46 6.33
C HIS A 45 15.05 12.40 5.24
N ASP A 46 16.36 12.36 5.02
CA ASP A 46 17.01 13.17 4.00
C ASP A 46 16.68 12.69 2.58
N PHE A 47 16.59 11.38 2.36
CA PHE A 47 16.15 10.82 1.08
C PHE A 47 14.74 11.31 0.72
N ILE A 48 13.78 11.20 1.62
CA ILE A 48 12.40 11.65 1.38
C ILE A 48 12.32 13.17 1.20
N HIS A 49 13.04 13.93 2.04
CA HIS A 49 12.98 15.38 1.99
C HIS A 49 13.78 15.97 0.80
N LYS A 50 15.03 15.52 0.60
CA LYS A 50 15.94 16.08 -0.39
C LYS A 50 15.88 15.35 -1.72
N GLY A 51 15.69 14.03 -1.71
CA GLY A 51 15.64 13.19 -2.90
C GLY A 51 14.26 13.19 -3.55
N VAL A 52 13.21 12.88 -2.80
CA VAL A 52 11.82 12.85 -3.29
C VAL A 52 11.17 14.23 -3.29
N GLY A 53 11.65 15.15 -2.43
CA GLY A 53 11.16 16.52 -2.37
C GLY A 53 9.96 16.74 -1.47
N VAL A 54 9.66 15.82 -0.55
CA VAL A 54 8.55 15.98 0.42
C VAL A 54 8.91 17.08 1.42
N PRO A 55 8.09 18.13 1.57
CA PRO A 55 8.36 19.18 2.55
C PRO A 55 8.32 18.62 3.98
N LYS A 56 9.29 19.02 4.82
CA LYS A 56 9.34 18.55 6.22
C LYS A 56 8.05 18.73 7.01
N LYS A 57 7.33 19.82 6.77
CA LYS A 57 6.04 20.13 7.43
C LYS A 57 4.90 19.19 7.00
N GLU A 58 5.08 18.42 5.95
CA GLU A 58 4.11 17.45 5.44
C GLU A 58 4.44 16.02 5.89
N LEU A 59 5.59 15.81 6.52
CA LEU A 59 5.95 14.51 7.10
C LEU A 59 5.35 14.37 8.50
N THR A 60 4.66 13.26 8.70
CA THR A 60 4.21 12.77 10.00
C THR A 60 4.90 11.45 10.27
N ILE A 61 5.44 11.27 11.46
CA ILE A 61 6.15 10.07 11.86
C ILE A 61 5.40 9.45 13.02
N HIS A 62 5.02 8.18 12.87
CA HIS A 62 4.41 7.38 13.92
C HIS A 62 5.43 6.40 14.49
N GLU A 63 5.47 6.30 15.80
CA GLU A 63 6.17 5.22 16.48
C GLU A 63 5.26 4.00 16.59
N ASP A 64 5.82 2.84 16.28
CA ASP A 64 5.15 1.54 16.43
C ASP A 64 6.19 0.49 16.84
N SER A 65 5.75 -0.74 16.97
CA SER A 65 6.59 -1.90 17.25
C SER A 65 6.36 -2.98 16.20
N TRP A 66 7.42 -3.67 15.85
CA TRP A 66 7.36 -4.79 14.91
C TRP A 66 7.94 -6.05 15.52
N ALA A 67 7.31 -7.19 15.23
CA ALA A 67 7.79 -8.50 15.60
C ALA A 67 7.53 -9.51 14.48
N GLY A 68 8.56 -10.25 14.10
CA GLY A 68 8.47 -11.29 13.06
C GLY A 68 9.75 -12.10 12.96
N GLY A 69 9.65 -13.34 12.51
CA GLY A 69 10.82 -14.21 12.33
C GLY A 69 11.63 -14.51 13.60
N GLY A 70 11.02 -14.30 14.80
CA GLY A 70 11.70 -14.46 16.09
C GLY A 70 12.43 -13.22 16.58
N SER A 71 12.52 -12.16 15.78
CA SER A 71 13.12 -10.86 16.13
C SER A 71 12.05 -9.80 16.33
N PHE A 72 12.37 -8.77 17.09
CA PHE A 72 11.47 -7.63 17.31
C PHE A 72 12.23 -6.36 17.69
N GLY A 73 11.51 -5.24 17.60
CA GLY A 73 12.02 -3.94 17.97
C GLY A 73 11.02 -2.82 17.67
N CYS A 74 11.47 -1.59 17.81
CA CYS A 74 10.65 -0.43 17.46
C CYS A 74 10.63 -0.22 15.94
N SER A 75 9.57 0.42 15.46
CA SER A 75 9.47 0.88 14.08
C SER A 75 9.06 2.34 14.03
N LEU A 76 9.42 2.99 12.94
CA LEU A 76 8.99 4.33 12.60
C LEU A 76 8.33 4.30 11.23
N GLU A 77 7.10 4.77 11.16
CA GLU A 77 6.30 4.85 9.94
C GLU A 77 6.25 6.30 9.46
N PHE A 78 6.57 6.52 8.19
CA PHE A 78 6.64 7.86 7.60
C PHE A 78 5.46 8.11 6.68
N PHE A 79 4.60 9.03 7.10
CA PHE A 79 3.40 9.42 6.36
C PHE A 79 3.55 10.80 5.74
N SER A 80 2.91 11.00 4.61
CA SER A 80 2.63 12.32 4.06
C SER A 80 1.22 12.35 3.48
N ARG A 81 0.44 13.35 3.85
CA ARG A 81 -0.95 13.53 3.40
C ARG A 81 -1.84 12.28 3.62
N GLY A 82 -1.59 11.55 4.71
CA GLY A 82 -2.31 10.32 5.03
C GLY A 82 -1.82 9.06 4.32
N VAL A 83 -0.79 9.15 3.48
CA VAL A 83 -0.19 8.00 2.82
C VAL A 83 1.09 7.60 3.53
N GLU A 84 1.18 6.34 3.98
CA GLU A 84 2.43 5.75 4.43
C GLU A 84 3.36 5.57 3.23
N LEU A 85 4.49 6.25 3.24
CA LEU A 85 5.48 6.18 2.18
C LEU A 85 6.45 5.03 2.39
N PHE A 86 6.89 4.83 3.62
CA PHE A 86 7.80 3.76 4.04
C PHE A 86 7.79 3.61 5.56
N ASN A 87 8.37 2.52 6.03
CA ASN A 87 8.68 2.33 7.44
C ASN A 87 10.15 1.91 7.64
N GLN A 88 10.69 2.21 8.82
CA GLN A 88 11.99 1.71 9.28
C GLN A 88 11.74 0.82 10.50
N VAL A 89 12.09 -0.45 10.38
CA VAL A 89 12.03 -1.42 11.48
C VAL A 89 13.43 -1.61 12.04
N TYR A 90 13.58 -1.37 13.35
CA TYR A 90 14.82 -1.52 14.08
C TYR A 90 14.75 -2.80 14.90
N MET A 91 15.22 -3.93 14.33
CA MET A 91 15.26 -5.20 15.03
C MET A 91 16.45 -5.23 15.98
N LEU A 92 16.17 -5.17 17.28
CA LEU A 92 17.18 -5.04 18.32
C LEU A 92 17.27 -6.27 19.20
N PHE A 93 16.19 -7.06 19.27
CA PHE A 93 16.04 -8.17 20.21
C PHE A 93 15.49 -9.42 19.53
N GLU A 94 15.82 -10.57 20.10
CA GLU A 94 15.20 -11.87 19.84
C GLU A 94 14.45 -12.37 21.07
N GLN A 95 13.37 -13.14 20.84
CA GLN A 95 12.65 -13.82 21.93
C GLN A 95 13.40 -15.06 22.35
N SER A 96 13.69 -15.23 23.65
CA SER A 96 14.28 -16.43 24.22
C SER A 96 13.44 -16.97 25.39
N PRO A 97 13.65 -18.23 25.84
CA PRO A 97 12.96 -18.77 27.02
C PRO A 97 13.17 -17.97 28.30
N GLU A 98 14.31 -17.28 28.41
CA GLU A 98 14.69 -16.44 29.56
C GLU A 98 14.17 -14.98 29.41
N GLY A 99 13.48 -14.67 28.31
CA GLY A 99 13.00 -13.33 27.97
C GLY A 99 13.73 -12.70 26.79
N PRO A 100 13.47 -11.43 26.50
CA PRO A 100 14.13 -10.71 25.41
C PRO A 100 15.65 -10.71 25.56
N LYS A 101 16.34 -11.04 24.46
CA LYS A 101 17.78 -11.03 24.36
C LYS A 101 18.24 -10.12 23.24
N GLU A 102 19.27 -9.35 23.45
CA GLU A 102 19.82 -8.48 22.43
C GLU A 102 20.40 -9.26 21.26
N LEU A 103 20.10 -8.85 20.04
CA LEU A 103 20.65 -9.46 18.83
C LEU A 103 22.16 -9.24 18.74
N LYS A 104 22.88 -10.25 18.26
CA LYS A 104 24.33 -10.16 17.99
C LYS A 104 24.64 -9.13 16.89
N LEU A 105 23.78 -9.05 15.90
CA LEU A 105 23.75 -7.98 14.89
C LEU A 105 22.41 -7.28 15.00
N LYS A 106 22.45 -5.98 15.21
CA LYS A 106 21.26 -5.13 15.09
C LYS A 106 20.94 -4.92 13.63
N VAL A 107 19.67 -4.90 13.31
CA VAL A 107 19.20 -4.84 11.93
C VAL A 107 18.29 -3.65 11.73
N LEU A 108 18.62 -2.82 10.74
CA LEU A 108 17.63 -1.97 10.10
C LEU A 108 17.01 -2.76 8.96
N ASP A 109 15.70 -2.81 8.92
CA ASP A 109 14.91 -3.30 7.80
C ASP A 109 13.89 -2.22 7.40
N MET A 110 14.18 -1.49 6.32
CA MET A 110 13.30 -0.46 5.78
C MET A 110 12.60 -0.99 4.54
N GLY A 111 11.30 -0.82 4.49
CA GLY A 111 10.48 -1.13 3.32
C GLY A 111 9.75 0.12 2.80
N LEU A 112 9.92 0.39 1.49
CA LEU A 112 9.28 1.49 0.78
C LEU A 112 8.49 0.94 -0.40
N GLY A 113 7.19 1.23 -0.45
CA GLY A 113 6.35 0.89 -1.61
C GLY A 113 6.64 1.79 -2.80
N GLN A 114 7.26 1.24 -3.85
CA GLN A 114 7.61 2.02 -5.05
C GLN A 114 6.38 2.66 -5.68
N GLU A 115 5.29 1.93 -5.79
CA GLU A 115 4.04 2.42 -6.37
C GLU A 115 3.42 3.55 -5.55
N ARG A 116 3.53 3.51 -4.22
CA ARG A 116 3.04 4.59 -3.34
C ARG A 116 3.82 5.87 -3.57
N VAL A 117 5.13 5.79 -3.67
CA VAL A 117 5.98 6.98 -3.94
C VAL A 117 5.74 7.51 -5.35
N ALA A 118 5.58 6.63 -6.35
CA ALA A 118 5.22 7.02 -7.71
C ALA A 118 3.87 7.76 -7.75
N TRP A 119 2.85 7.18 -7.12
CA TRP A 119 1.53 7.80 -6.99
C TRP A 119 1.60 9.16 -6.30
N PHE A 120 2.27 9.23 -5.14
CA PHE A 120 2.43 10.45 -4.38
C PHE A 120 3.12 11.55 -5.19
N SER A 121 4.20 11.22 -5.92
CA SER A 121 4.97 12.17 -6.72
C SER A 121 4.24 12.66 -7.97
N GLN A 122 3.43 11.80 -8.60
CA GLN A 122 2.66 12.14 -9.80
C GLN A 122 1.34 12.86 -9.48
N GLY A 123 0.82 12.69 -8.26
CA GLY A 123 -0.44 13.31 -7.84
C GLY A 123 -1.66 12.78 -8.59
N THR A 124 -1.62 11.52 -9.07
CA THR A 124 -2.77 10.88 -9.72
C THR A 124 -3.88 10.58 -8.72
N PRO A 125 -5.14 10.42 -9.16
CA PRO A 125 -6.29 10.19 -8.26
C PRO A 125 -6.17 8.95 -7.39
N ASN A 126 -5.45 7.94 -7.88
CA ASN A 126 -5.18 6.69 -7.17
C ASN A 126 -3.86 6.09 -7.65
N ILE A 127 -3.41 5.05 -6.93
CA ILE A 127 -2.16 4.35 -7.21
C ILE A 127 -2.16 3.64 -8.58
N TYR A 128 -3.33 3.21 -9.07
CA TYR A 128 -3.45 2.44 -10.31
C TYR A 128 -3.23 3.30 -11.55
N GLU A 129 -3.70 4.54 -11.55
CA GLU A 129 -3.45 5.50 -12.65
C GLU A 129 -1.96 5.83 -12.78
N ALA A 130 -1.22 5.85 -11.67
CA ALA A 130 0.23 6.02 -11.68
C ALA A 130 0.96 4.75 -12.16
N THR A 131 0.47 3.57 -11.77
CA THR A 131 1.17 2.29 -11.96
C THR A 131 0.85 1.63 -13.29
N PHE A 132 -0.40 1.73 -13.77
CA PHE A 132 -0.92 0.95 -14.91
C PHE A 132 -1.46 1.79 -16.08
N PRO A 133 -0.86 2.92 -16.49
CA PRO A 133 -1.46 3.82 -17.47
C PRO A 133 -1.76 3.13 -18.82
N TYR A 134 -0.88 2.25 -19.29
CA TYR A 134 -1.07 1.53 -20.56
C TYR A 134 -2.13 0.43 -20.45
N VAL A 135 -2.13 -0.34 -19.36
CA VAL A 135 -3.10 -1.41 -19.13
C VAL A 135 -4.50 -0.83 -19.00
N LEU A 136 -4.65 0.24 -18.23
CA LEU A 136 -5.93 0.94 -18.07
C LEU A 136 -6.43 1.54 -19.38
N SER A 137 -5.55 2.13 -20.19
CA SER A 137 -5.93 2.60 -21.52
C SER A 137 -6.47 1.46 -22.39
N LYS A 138 -5.81 0.29 -22.34
CA LYS A 138 -6.25 -0.88 -23.11
C LYS A 138 -7.56 -1.49 -22.59
N LEU A 139 -7.74 -1.52 -21.28
CA LEU A 139 -9.01 -1.96 -20.69
C LEU A 139 -10.16 -1.05 -21.09
N ARG A 140 -9.97 0.26 -21.12
CA ARG A 140 -10.96 1.24 -21.60
C ARG A 140 -11.39 0.97 -23.04
N GLU A 141 -10.43 0.72 -23.93
CA GLU A 141 -10.72 0.37 -25.33
C GLU A 141 -11.54 -0.93 -25.45
N ILE A 142 -11.21 -1.96 -24.68
CA ILE A 142 -11.86 -3.27 -24.75
C ILE A 142 -13.25 -3.26 -24.12
N THR A 143 -13.40 -2.60 -22.97
CA THR A 143 -14.64 -2.62 -22.17
C THR A 143 -15.61 -1.51 -22.56
N ASN A 144 -15.12 -0.49 -23.27
CA ASN A 144 -15.85 0.74 -23.58
C ASN A 144 -16.44 1.42 -22.32
N ILE A 145 -15.78 1.23 -21.16
CA ILE A 145 -16.14 1.89 -19.91
C ILE A 145 -15.69 3.34 -19.99
N ASP A 146 -16.64 4.25 -19.86
CA ASP A 146 -16.34 5.69 -19.71
C ASP A 146 -15.88 5.95 -18.29
N LEU A 147 -14.69 6.55 -18.17
CA LEU A 147 -14.13 6.95 -16.89
C LEU A 147 -14.40 8.44 -16.66
N ASP A 148 -15.39 8.75 -15.86
CA ASP A 148 -15.57 10.09 -15.31
C ASP A 148 -14.45 10.39 -14.29
N LEU A 149 -13.27 10.78 -14.79
CA LEU A 149 -12.13 11.13 -13.92
C LEU A 149 -12.44 12.33 -13.01
N HIS A 150 -13.34 13.23 -13.41
CA HIS A 150 -13.75 14.33 -12.57
C HIS A 150 -14.56 13.81 -11.36
N LEU A 151 -15.51 12.92 -11.58
CA LEU A 151 -16.24 12.26 -10.50
C LEU A 151 -15.30 11.45 -9.64
N TYR A 152 -14.39 10.68 -10.26
CA TYR A 152 -13.44 9.83 -9.52
C TYR A 152 -12.50 10.67 -8.64
N ASN A 153 -12.02 11.81 -9.11
CA ASN A 153 -11.20 12.74 -8.31
C ASN A 153 -11.93 13.27 -7.07
N ARG A 154 -13.23 13.46 -7.16
CA ARG A 154 -14.05 13.83 -6.00
C ARG A 154 -14.25 12.65 -5.07
N PHE A 155 -14.57 11.49 -5.64
CA PHE A 155 -14.79 10.24 -4.93
C PHE A 155 -13.54 9.77 -4.15
N SER A 156 -12.34 9.85 -4.75
CA SER A 156 -11.10 9.36 -4.14
C SER A 156 -10.77 10.02 -2.79
N ARG A 157 -11.29 11.21 -2.52
CA ARG A 157 -11.14 11.89 -1.22
C ARG A 157 -11.89 11.17 -0.09
N TYR A 158 -12.89 10.38 -0.43
CA TYR A 158 -13.77 9.68 0.49
C TYR A 158 -13.70 8.16 0.35
N SER A 159 -12.89 7.65 -0.59
CA SER A 159 -12.80 6.21 -0.87
C SER A 159 -12.34 5.39 0.35
N ALA A 160 -11.54 5.99 1.25
CA ALA A 160 -11.13 5.35 2.48
C ALA A 160 -12.31 4.99 3.41
N PHE A 161 -13.46 5.70 3.31
CA PHE A 161 -14.66 5.33 4.06
C PHE A 161 -15.31 4.01 3.61
N LEU A 162 -14.84 3.46 2.49
CA LEU A 162 -15.26 2.16 1.96
C LEU A 162 -14.25 1.05 2.26
N ASN A 163 -13.29 1.30 3.16
CA ASN A 163 -12.35 0.26 3.59
C ASN A 163 -13.13 -0.86 4.29
N ILE A 164 -13.15 -2.03 3.66
CA ILE A 164 -13.98 -3.17 4.08
C ILE A 164 -13.59 -3.67 5.47
N ASP A 165 -12.31 -3.54 5.85
CA ASP A 165 -11.81 -3.96 7.15
C ASP A 165 -12.22 -3.03 8.30
N GLU A 166 -12.66 -1.81 7.98
CA GLU A 166 -13.03 -0.78 8.95
C GLU A 166 -14.54 -0.48 8.98
N VAL A 167 -15.32 -1.14 8.12
CA VAL A 167 -16.75 -0.83 7.92
C VAL A 167 -17.62 -2.04 8.22
N ASP A 168 -18.49 -1.90 9.22
CA ASP A 168 -19.47 -2.95 9.60
C ASP A 168 -20.60 -3.08 8.57
N ASP A 169 -20.97 -1.97 7.89
CA ASP A 169 -22.07 -1.92 6.92
C ASP A 169 -21.70 -1.09 5.69
N MET A 170 -21.46 -1.77 4.58
CA MET A 170 -21.08 -1.18 3.32
C MET A 170 -22.16 -0.27 2.72
N ASP A 171 -23.45 -0.55 2.92
CA ASP A 171 -24.51 0.29 2.39
C ASP A 171 -24.55 1.64 3.13
N SER A 172 -24.35 1.63 4.43
CA SER A 172 -24.19 2.86 5.22
C SER A 172 -22.94 3.64 4.81
N ALA A 173 -21.84 2.96 4.50
CA ALA A 173 -20.63 3.60 4.00
C ALA A 173 -20.84 4.29 2.64
N TRP A 174 -21.50 3.61 1.68
CA TRP A 174 -21.87 4.20 0.40
C TRP A 174 -22.83 5.39 0.57
N GLN A 175 -23.80 5.28 1.51
CA GLN A 175 -24.69 6.40 1.84
C GLN A 175 -23.90 7.60 2.35
N ARG A 176 -22.91 7.38 3.22
CA ARG A 176 -22.02 8.43 3.72
C ARG A 176 -21.25 9.12 2.59
N VAL A 177 -20.61 8.34 1.72
CA VAL A 177 -19.87 8.88 0.57
C VAL A 177 -20.79 9.62 -0.40
N GLY A 178 -22.01 9.10 -0.66
CA GLY A 178 -23.02 9.76 -1.46
C GLY A 178 -23.42 11.13 -0.90
N ASN A 179 -23.63 11.20 0.41
CA ASN A 179 -23.96 12.47 1.09
C ASN A 179 -22.83 13.50 0.95
N GLU A 180 -21.58 13.11 1.13
CA GLU A 180 -20.40 13.98 0.97
C GLU A 180 -20.27 14.51 -0.47
N LEU A 181 -20.65 13.70 -1.45
CA LEU A 181 -20.60 14.07 -2.87
C LEU A 181 -21.88 14.74 -3.38
N MET A 182 -22.93 14.82 -2.55
CA MET A 182 -24.27 15.30 -2.90
C MET A 182 -24.84 14.49 -4.09
N MET A 183 -24.71 13.19 -4.06
CA MET A 183 -25.18 12.24 -5.07
C MET A 183 -26.01 11.13 -4.44
N ASP A 184 -26.96 10.60 -5.21
CA ASP A 184 -27.64 9.36 -4.82
C ASP A 184 -26.62 8.23 -4.69
N PRO A 185 -26.61 7.45 -3.57
CA PRO A 185 -25.62 6.42 -3.34
C PRO A 185 -25.61 5.30 -4.40
N ASN A 186 -26.77 4.94 -4.93
CA ASN A 186 -26.88 3.91 -5.96
C ASN A 186 -26.37 4.43 -7.31
N GLU A 187 -26.68 5.68 -7.65
CA GLU A 187 -26.14 6.33 -8.85
C GLU A 187 -24.61 6.43 -8.76
N LEU A 188 -24.08 6.87 -7.62
CA LEU A 188 -22.65 6.95 -7.37
C LEU A 188 -22.00 5.56 -7.52
N ARG A 189 -22.55 4.55 -6.85
CA ARG A 189 -22.04 3.17 -6.88
C ARG A 189 -22.02 2.61 -8.32
N ASN A 190 -23.07 2.83 -9.09
CA ASN A 190 -23.16 2.38 -10.48
C ASN A 190 -22.12 3.03 -11.39
N LYS A 191 -21.71 4.27 -11.11
CA LYS A 191 -20.66 4.96 -11.86
C LYS A 191 -19.25 4.56 -11.40
N ILE A 192 -19.05 4.34 -10.12
CA ILE A 192 -17.72 4.06 -9.55
C ILE A 192 -17.30 2.59 -9.71
N LEU A 193 -18.21 1.62 -9.51
CA LEU A 193 -17.84 0.21 -9.54
C LEU A 193 -17.21 -0.28 -10.86
N PRO A 194 -17.64 0.14 -12.06
CA PRO A 194 -16.95 -0.27 -13.29
C PRO A 194 -15.51 0.26 -13.37
N MET A 195 -15.26 1.44 -12.80
CA MET A 195 -13.91 2.02 -12.74
C MET A 195 -13.03 1.24 -11.76
N THR A 196 -13.53 0.95 -10.56
CA THR A 196 -12.80 0.17 -9.55
C THR A 196 -12.52 -1.26 -10.03
N ALA A 197 -13.46 -1.88 -10.74
CA ALA A 197 -13.25 -3.19 -11.37
C ALA A 197 -12.09 -3.16 -12.39
N SER A 198 -11.97 -2.10 -13.18
CA SER A 198 -10.86 -1.94 -14.13
C SER A 198 -9.52 -1.83 -13.41
N TYR A 199 -9.48 -1.15 -12.27
CA TYR A 199 -8.28 -1.05 -11.43
C TYR A 199 -7.90 -2.40 -10.82
N SER A 200 -8.87 -3.14 -10.29
CA SER A 200 -8.65 -4.49 -9.74
C SER A 200 -8.11 -5.44 -10.82
N ILE A 201 -8.68 -5.41 -12.03
CA ILE A 201 -8.21 -6.24 -13.16
C ILE A 201 -6.75 -5.91 -13.51
N ALA A 202 -6.39 -4.63 -13.61
CA ALA A 202 -5.03 -4.22 -13.96
C ALA A 202 -4.02 -4.67 -12.89
N GLU A 203 -4.37 -4.51 -11.62
CA GLU A 203 -3.55 -4.87 -10.48
C GLU A 203 -3.40 -6.40 -10.36
N HIS A 204 -4.49 -7.13 -10.37
CA HIS A 204 -4.48 -8.58 -10.25
C HIS A 204 -3.80 -9.27 -11.44
N ALA A 205 -3.95 -8.74 -12.66
CA ALA A 205 -3.24 -9.24 -13.83
C ALA A 205 -1.70 -9.18 -13.65
N ARG A 206 -1.18 -8.09 -13.08
CA ARG A 206 0.25 -7.98 -12.76
C ARG A 206 0.67 -8.97 -11.69
N SER A 207 -0.08 -9.07 -10.59
CA SER A 207 0.22 -9.98 -9.49
C SER A 207 0.24 -11.44 -9.95
N LEU A 208 -0.75 -11.84 -10.75
CA LEU A 208 -0.80 -13.17 -11.38
C LEU A 208 0.37 -13.41 -12.33
N LEU A 209 0.73 -12.42 -13.16
CA LEU A 209 1.83 -12.53 -14.09
C LEU A 209 3.14 -12.85 -13.37
N PHE A 210 3.46 -12.14 -12.29
CA PHE A 210 4.65 -12.40 -11.50
C PHE A 210 4.61 -13.79 -10.84
N ALA A 211 3.48 -14.14 -10.21
CA ALA A 211 3.33 -15.44 -9.56
C ALA A 211 3.49 -16.61 -10.53
N ILE A 212 2.86 -16.53 -11.71
CA ILE A 212 2.94 -17.58 -12.74
C ILE A 212 4.33 -17.64 -13.33
N ASN A 213 4.98 -16.51 -13.58
CA ASN A 213 6.35 -16.48 -14.08
C ASN A 213 7.32 -17.13 -13.10
N ASP A 214 7.10 -17.01 -11.81
CA ASP A 214 7.89 -17.66 -10.75
C ASP A 214 7.49 -19.13 -10.50
N GLY A 215 6.62 -19.70 -11.35
CA GLY A 215 6.22 -21.09 -11.32
C GLY A 215 5.08 -21.42 -10.35
N LYS A 216 4.40 -20.42 -9.78
CA LYS A 216 3.22 -20.62 -8.94
C LYS A 216 1.95 -20.65 -9.79
N LEU A 217 1.19 -21.74 -9.69
CA LEU A 217 -0.09 -21.86 -10.37
C LEU A 217 -1.23 -21.71 -9.36
N PRO A 218 -2.27 -20.91 -9.69
CA PRO A 218 -3.47 -20.82 -8.87
C PRO A 218 -4.14 -22.18 -8.74
N SER A 219 -4.48 -22.58 -7.53
CA SER A 219 -5.30 -23.77 -7.30
C SER A 219 -6.76 -23.54 -7.71
N ASN A 220 -7.51 -24.63 -7.94
CA ASN A 220 -8.93 -24.51 -8.26
C ASN A 220 -9.77 -24.12 -7.04
N VAL A 221 -9.36 -24.56 -5.87
CA VAL A 221 -10.06 -24.33 -4.60
C VAL A 221 -9.02 -24.02 -3.52
N GLY A 222 -9.27 -22.95 -2.76
CA GLY A 222 -8.41 -22.53 -1.67
C GLY A 222 -7.08 -21.91 -2.15
N GLY A 223 -6.37 -21.34 -1.21
CA GLY A 223 -5.11 -20.64 -1.44
C GLY A 223 -5.30 -19.19 -1.93
N GLU A 224 -4.32 -18.37 -1.61
CA GLU A 224 -4.35 -16.93 -1.82
C GLU A 224 -4.46 -16.55 -3.30
N PHE A 225 -3.74 -17.25 -4.20
CA PHE A 225 -3.81 -16.98 -5.64
C PHE A 225 -5.16 -17.29 -6.29
N SER A 226 -6.01 -18.11 -5.66
CA SER A 226 -7.33 -18.39 -6.19
C SER A 226 -8.30 -17.20 -6.05
N GLN A 227 -7.99 -16.26 -5.19
CA GLN A 227 -8.81 -15.07 -4.94
C GLN A 227 -8.66 -14.02 -6.06
N ILE A 228 -7.52 -14.00 -6.75
CA ILE A 228 -7.23 -12.99 -7.79
C ILE A 228 -7.23 -13.54 -9.24
N LYS A 229 -7.53 -14.82 -9.45
CA LYS A 229 -7.57 -15.42 -10.80
C LYS A 229 -8.93 -15.14 -11.57
#